data_4924f7845417412ef1891af40a6dd200
#
_entry.id   4924f7845417412ef1891af40a6dd200
#
_cell.length_a   1.000
_cell.length_b   1.000
_cell.length_c   1.000
_cell.angle_alpha   90.00
_cell.angle_beta   90.00
_cell.angle_gamma   90.00
#
_symmetry.space_group_name_H-M   'P 1'
#
loop_
_entity.id
_entity.type
_entity.pdbx_description
1 polymer ?
#
loop_
_entity_poly.entity_id
_entity_poly.type
_entity_poly.pdbx_seq_one_letter_code
_entity_poly.pdbx_strand_id
1 'polypeptide(L)'
;PSDSSFQDQRHPNIRIFPLSIWEPGKRLYHTAKPRVKQGSIFRMIRWIRANFFFPDARQFFIKPAIRLVKKRLAEQPTNWLITTGPPHSMHLVGYASRKTSDLKWLADFRDPWSQFFVNYELPMMSYIRNRHKRLEQRVVSAADCVVTTSPSLSTYFKSYNSSAISIFNGYEKPLEGNLYQDFTMTYAGALKFNQHIDTVFSILKTLSSRDQIFARQLRFRLYGAFHNINPPAELKNQVIPYGYQPKDEIDRILPQSHILLLLGNDQPDSQLVIHGKLYAYMAARRPVLALVNKHGDMSKLIQEYKLGGVFLYTEIDEITAWIASQFEDYKAGIVAPLAMPNQSFSREKQAEDLHLLLN
;
A
#
# COMPACT_ATOMS: atom_id res chain seq x y z
N PRO A 1 -6.74 -16.78 3.44
CA PRO A 1 -6.58 -16.90 4.87
C PRO A 1 -7.15 -15.65 5.51
N SER A 2 -8.21 -15.81 6.29
CA SER A 2 -8.66 -14.76 7.17
C SER A 2 -7.60 -14.66 8.27
N ASP A 3 -6.94 -13.53 8.37
CA ASP A 3 -6.02 -13.28 9.48
C ASP A 3 -6.87 -13.22 10.75
N SER A 4 -6.78 -14.26 11.57
CA SER A 4 -7.56 -14.37 12.80
C SER A 4 -7.15 -13.34 13.85
N SER A 5 -5.98 -12.71 13.71
CA SER A 5 -5.50 -11.67 14.62
C SER A 5 -6.38 -10.41 14.64
N PHE A 6 -7.14 -10.16 13.57
CA PHE A 6 -8.10 -9.04 13.52
C PHE A 6 -9.46 -9.31 14.19
N GLN A 7 -9.74 -10.53 14.62
CA GLN A 7 -11.06 -10.86 15.19
C GLN A 7 -11.21 -10.45 16.65
N ASP A 8 -10.13 -10.34 17.41
CA ASP A 8 -10.18 -10.11 18.87
C ASP A 8 -10.08 -8.64 19.30
N GLN A 9 -9.88 -7.69 18.38
CA GLN A 9 -9.74 -6.25 18.70
C GLN A 9 -11.03 -5.44 18.47
N ARG A 10 -12.20 -6.08 18.54
CA ARG A 10 -13.47 -5.39 18.31
C ARG A 10 -13.85 -4.53 19.51
N HIS A 11 -13.97 -3.22 19.28
CA HIS A 11 -14.54 -2.33 20.28
C HIS A 11 -16.02 -2.72 20.54
N PRO A 12 -16.48 -2.76 21.81
CA PRO A 12 -17.84 -3.21 22.17
C PRO A 12 -18.96 -2.42 21.49
N ASN A 13 -18.71 -1.18 21.12
CA ASN A 13 -19.67 -0.32 20.44
C ASN A 13 -19.76 -0.55 18.90
N ILE A 14 -18.94 -1.45 18.34
CA ILE A 14 -18.95 -1.75 16.91
C ILE A 14 -19.82 -2.98 16.65
N ARG A 15 -20.89 -2.79 15.87
CA ARG A 15 -21.75 -3.89 15.38
C ARG A 15 -21.37 -4.25 13.95
N ILE A 16 -21.04 -5.51 13.70
CA ILE A 16 -20.66 -6.03 12.38
C ILE A 16 -21.82 -6.79 11.77
N PHE A 17 -22.19 -6.43 10.54
CA PHE A 17 -23.23 -7.08 9.75
C PHE A 17 -22.60 -7.72 8.51
N PRO A 18 -22.19 -9.01 8.58
CA PRO A 18 -21.58 -9.69 7.45
C PRO A 18 -22.58 -9.93 6.33
N LEU A 19 -22.17 -9.66 5.09
CA LEU A 19 -22.97 -9.98 3.90
C LEU A 19 -22.22 -11.03 3.08
N SER A 20 -22.91 -12.15 2.84
CA SER A 20 -22.39 -13.14 1.88
C SER A 20 -22.58 -12.63 0.47
N ILE A 21 -21.52 -12.71 -0.31
CA ILE A 21 -21.53 -12.31 -1.72
C ILE A 21 -21.03 -13.44 -2.62
N TRP A 22 -21.59 -13.48 -3.82
CA TRP A 22 -21.04 -14.29 -4.88
C TRP A 22 -19.84 -13.56 -5.49
N GLU A 23 -18.65 -14.16 -5.35
CA GLU A 23 -17.39 -13.64 -5.90
C GLU A 23 -16.86 -14.63 -6.95
N PRO A 24 -17.23 -14.43 -8.23
CA PRO A 24 -16.81 -15.34 -9.29
C PRO A 24 -15.29 -15.30 -9.46
N GLY A 25 -14.71 -16.49 -9.62
CA GLY A 25 -13.27 -16.65 -9.82
C GLY A 25 -12.44 -16.74 -8.53
N LYS A 26 -13.00 -16.55 -7.33
CA LYS A 26 -12.26 -16.69 -6.07
C LYS A 26 -11.54 -18.04 -5.98
N ARG A 27 -12.22 -19.14 -6.32
CA ARG A 27 -11.64 -20.49 -6.35
C ARG A 27 -10.54 -20.65 -7.39
N LEU A 28 -10.69 -20.05 -8.58
CA LEU A 28 -9.71 -20.14 -9.67
C LEU A 28 -8.38 -19.42 -9.32
N TYR A 29 -8.45 -18.31 -8.57
CA TYR A 29 -7.25 -17.59 -8.14
C TYR A 29 -6.46 -18.29 -7.05
N HIS A 30 -7.14 -19.02 -6.16
CA HIS A 30 -6.48 -19.76 -5.07
C HIS A 30 -5.91 -21.11 -5.50
N THR A 31 -6.50 -21.74 -6.52
CA THR A 31 -6.12 -23.11 -6.97
C THR A 31 -5.21 -23.11 -8.19
N ALA A 32 -5.09 -22.01 -8.93
CA ALA A 32 -4.24 -21.95 -10.12
C ALA A 32 -2.75 -22.01 -9.74
N LYS A 33 -2.09 -23.12 -10.14
CA LYS A 33 -0.63 -23.25 -10.03
C LYS A 33 0.09 -22.15 -10.82
N PRO A 34 1.30 -21.71 -10.43
CA PRO A 34 2.03 -20.61 -11.06
C PRO A 34 2.19 -20.71 -12.60
N ARG A 35 2.33 -21.92 -13.14
CA ARG A 35 2.44 -22.20 -14.58
C ARG A 35 1.19 -21.84 -15.39
N VAL A 36 -0.01 -21.91 -14.78
CA VAL A 36 -1.29 -21.60 -15.46
C VAL A 36 -1.47 -20.07 -15.57
N LYS A 37 -0.75 -19.26 -14.79
CA LYS A 37 -0.87 -17.79 -14.78
C LYS A 37 -0.35 -17.11 -16.07
N GLN A 38 0.39 -17.81 -16.93
CA GLN A 38 0.92 -17.27 -18.19
C GLN A 38 0.18 -17.76 -19.44
N GLY A 39 -0.75 -18.70 -19.33
CA GLY A 39 -1.48 -19.29 -20.44
C GLY A 39 -2.54 -18.35 -21.04
N SER A 40 -2.96 -18.66 -22.29
CA SER A 40 -4.02 -17.93 -23.02
C SER A 40 -5.34 -17.86 -22.24
N ILE A 41 -5.70 -18.93 -21.53
CA ILE A 41 -6.90 -19.01 -20.69
C ILE A 41 -6.83 -17.98 -19.55
N PHE A 42 -5.68 -17.84 -18.89
CA PHE A 42 -5.52 -16.86 -17.80
C PHE A 42 -5.62 -15.42 -18.34
N ARG A 43 -5.06 -15.14 -19.53
CA ARG A 43 -5.21 -13.84 -20.19
C ARG A 43 -6.67 -13.55 -20.51
N MET A 44 -7.41 -14.52 -21.00
CA MET A 44 -8.84 -14.41 -21.30
C MET A 44 -9.65 -14.15 -20.01
N ILE A 45 -9.38 -14.87 -18.92
CA ILE A 45 -10.06 -14.65 -17.62
C ILE A 45 -9.78 -13.24 -17.09
N ARG A 46 -8.54 -12.76 -17.21
CA ARG A 46 -8.18 -11.38 -16.83
C ARG A 46 -8.93 -10.36 -17.69
N TRP A 47 -9.03 -10.62 -18.99
CA TRP A 47 -9.77 -9.74 -19.91
C TRP A 47 -11.26 -9.71 -19.58
N ILE A 48 -11.90 -10.85 -19.38
CA ILE A 48 -13.30 -10.94 -18.95
C ILE A 48 -13.50 -10.17 -17.64
N ARG A 49 -12.64 -10.41 -16.65
CA ARG A 49 -12.74 -9.73 -15.36
C ARG A 49 -12.60 -8.21 -15.48
N ALA A 50 -11.66 -7.73 -16.31
CA ALA A 50 -11.41 -6.31 -16.50
C ALA A 50 -12.53 -5.57 -17.23
N ASN A 51 -13.31 -6.26 -18.07
CA ASN A 51 -14.29 -5.62 -18.95
C ASN A 51 -15.75 -5.88 -18.56
N PHE A 52 -16.06 -6.98 -17.87
CA PHE A 52 -17.43 -7.34 -17.52
C PHE A 52 -17.77 -7.21 -16.03
N PHE A 53 -16.76 -7.13 -15.13
CA PHE A 53 -16.98 -6.92 -13.70
C PHE A 53 -16.77 -5.44 -13.36
N PHE A 54 -17.84 -4.66 -13.47
CA PHE A 54 -17.79 -3.21 -13.32
C PHE A 54 -18.54 -2.75 -12.07
N PRO A 55 -17.96 -1.92 -11.19
CA PRO A 55 -16.60 -1.35 -11.27
C PRO A 55 -15.48 -2.30 -10.85
N ASP A 56 -15.81 -3.40 -10.19
CA ASP A 56 -14.88 -4.42 -9.72
C ASP A 56 -15.59 -5.78 -9.50
N ALA A 57 -14.83 -6.80 -9.10
CA ALA A 57 -15.36 -8.15 -8.90
C ALA A 57 -16.39 -8.25 -7.76
N ARG A 58 -16.51 -7.23 -6.91
CA ARG A 58 -17.48 -7.18 -5.81
C ARG A 58 -18.76 -6.43 -6.15
N GLN A 59 -19.01 -6.15 -7.43
CA GLN A 59 -20.25 -5.48 -7.89
C GLN A 59 -21.55 -6.13 -7.35
N PHE A 60 -21.53 -7.43 -7.11
CA PHE A 60 -22.69 -8.16 -6.56
C PHE A 60 -23.00 -7.83 -5.09
N PHE A 61 -22.06 -7.22 -4.39
CA PHE A 61 -22.23 -6.70 -3.04
C PHE A 61 -23.15 -5.47 -2.99
N ILE A 62 -23.17 -4.65 -4.04
CA ILE A 62 -23.80 -3.34 -4.04
C ILE A 62 -25.28 -3.40 -3.65
N LYS A 63 -26.08 -4.21 -4.35
CA LYS A 63 -27.54 -4.30 -4.08
C LYS A 63 -27.87 -4.82 -2.68
N PRO A 64 -27.28 -5.94 -2.20
CA PRO A 64 -27.48 -6.40 -0.82
C PRO A 64 -27.08 -5.36 0.23
N ALA A 65 -25.95 -4.67 0.02
CA ALA A 65 -25.47 -3.65 0.94
C ALA A 65 -26.41 -2.44 1.00
N ILE A 66 -26.90 -1.95 -0.14
CA ILE A 66 -27.92 -0.87 -0.16
C ILE A 66 -29.18 -1.26 0.62
N ARG A 67 -29.68 -2.50 0.45
CA ARG A 67 -30.84 -2.98 1.19
C ARG A 67 -30.57 -3.01 2.70
N LEU A 68 -29.39 -3.49 3.10
CA LEU A 68 -28.99 -3.53 4.51
C LEU A 68 -28.89 -2.12 5.09
N VAL A 69 -28.21 -1.19 4.39
CA VAL A 69 -28.09 0.21 4.83
C VAL A 69 -29.47 0.83 5.01
N LYS A 70 -30.38 0.69 4.04
CA LYS A 70 -31.74 1.20 4.14
C LYS A 70 -32.52 0.64 5.36
N LYS A 71 -32.42 -0.68 5.58
CA LYS A 71 -33.00 -1.32 6.75
C LYS A 71 -32.44 -0.74 8.04
N ARG A 72 -31.12 -0.60 8.14
CA ARG A 72 -30.45 -0.07 9.35
C ARG A 72 -30.82 1.40 9.61
N LEU A 73 -30.89 2.23 8.57
CA LEU A 73 -31.29 3.63 8.70
C LEU A 73 -32.74 3.78 9.18
N ALA A 74 -33.64 2.85 8.80
CA ALA A 74 -35.01 2.84 9.30
C ALA A 74 -35.10 2.40 10.78
N GLU A 75 -34.22 1.50 11.22
CA GLU A 75 -34.16 1.02 12.61
C GLU A 75 -33.41 2.00 13.54
N GLN A 76 -32.36 2.64 13.04
CA GLN A 76 -31.52 3.55 13.81
C GLN A 76 -31.07 4.71 12.90
N PRO A 77 -31.71 5.87 12.97
CA PRO A 77 -31.27 7.06 12.24
C PRO A 77 -29.82 7.41 12.56
N THR A 78 -29.07 7.81 11.55
CA THR A 78 -27.69 8.25 11.69
C THR A 78 -27.42 9.45 10.79
N ASN A 79 -26.47 10.29 11.15
CA ASN A 79 -26.15 11.50 10.42
C ASN A 79 -25.17 11.23 9.27
N TRP A 80 -24.28 10.23 9.43
CA TRP A 80 -23.21 9.97 8.47
C TRP A 80 -23.19 8.51 8.00
N LEU A 81 -22.88 8.34 6.71
CA LEU A 81 -22.46 7.09 6.12
C LEU A 81 -21.02 7.24 5.66
N ILE A 82 -20.15 6.32 6.04
CA ILE A 82 -18.77 6.27 5.56
C ILE A 82 -18.63 5.07 4.65
N THR A 83 -18.07 5.27 3.47
CA THR A 83 -17.68 4.18 2.57
C THR A 83 -16.20 4.21 2.30
N THR A 84 -15.54 3.07 2.38
CA THR A 84 -14.08 2.93 2.16
C THR A 84 -13.79 2.06 0.95
N GLY A 85 -12.95 2.50 0.07
CA GLY A 85 -12.48 1.75 -1.11
C GLY A 85 -10.96 1.80 -1.29
N PRO A 86 -10.34 0.79 -1.93
CA PRO A 86 -10.94 -0.30 -2.70
C PRO A 86 -11.55 -1.43 -1.83
N PRO A 87 -12.56 -2.16 -2.32
CA PRO A 87 -13.12 -2.11 -3.67
C PRO A 87 -14.02 -0.90 -3.89
N HIS A 88 -13.92 -0.27 -5.06
CA HIS A 88 -14.65 0.98 -5.35
C HIS A 88 -16.18 0.79 -5.51
N SER A 89 -16.64 -0.46 -5.69
CA SER A 89 -18.05 -0.84 -5.58
C SER A 89 -18.69 -0.41 -4.25
N MET A 90 -17.92 -0.26 -3.17
CA MET A 90 -18.40 0.23 -1.88
C MET A 90 -18.92 1.66 -1.97
N HIS A 91 -18.26 2.52 -2.76
CA HIS A 91 -18.72 3.90 -2.95
C HIS A 91 -20.06 4.01 -3.68
N LEU A 92 -20.43 3.00 -4.49
CA LEU A 92 -21.75 2.95 -5.12
C LEU A 92 -22.89 2.69 -4.10
N VAL A 93 -22.57 2.06 -2.97
CA VAL A 93 -23.52 1.94 -1.85
C VAL A 93 -23.78 3.33 -1.25
N GLY A 94 -22.74 4.11 -0.97
CA GLY A 94 -22.84 5.49 -0.50
C GLY A 94 -23.62 6.37 -1.47
N TYR A 95 -23.22 6.35 -2.74
CA TYR A 95 -23.86 7.11 -3.81
C TYR A 95 -25.38 6.84 -3.93
N ALA A 96 -25.80 5.57 -3.84
CA ALA A 96 -27.19 5.19 -3.91
C ALA A 96 -27.96 5.57 -2.62
N SER A 97 -27.34 5.44 -1.46
CA SER A 97 -27.97 5.77 -0.17
C SER A 97 -28.15 7.28 -0.01
N ARG A 98 -27.15 8.08 -0.39
CA ARG A 98 -27.22 9.55 -0.36
C ARG A 98 -28.36 10.12 -1.20
N LYS A 99 -28.71 9.48 -2.32
CA LYS A 99 -29.81 9.90 -3.18
C LYS A 99 -31.21 9.68 -2.57
N THR A 100 -31.31 8.83 -1.58
CA THR A 100 -32.64 8.39 -1.02
C THR A 100 -32.86 8.80 0.43
N SER A 101 -31.96 9.58 1.03
CA SER A 101 -32.02 10.03 2.42
C SER A 101 -31.22 11.33 2.59
N ASP A 102 -31.51 12.11 3.63
CA ASP A 102 -30.77 13.33 4.01
C ASP A 102 -29.42 13.00 4.72
N LEU A 103 -28.99 11.77 4.61
CA LEU A 103 -27.77 11.25 5.16
C LEU A 103 -26.55 11.94 4.55
N LYS A 104 -25.66 12.48 5.35
CA LYS A 104 -24.35 12.95 4.90
C LYS A 104 -23.46 11.74 4.55
N TRP A 105 -22.69 11.86 3.49
CA TRP A 105 -21.85 10.77 3.01
C TRP A 105 -20.40 11.18 2.86
N LEU A 106 -19.52 10.46 3.57
CA LEU A 106 -18.07 10.54 3.43
C LEU A 106 -17.55 9.37 2.59
N ALA A 107 -16.85 9.68 1.51
CA ALA A 107 -16.20 8.70 0.65
C ALA A 107 -14.69 8.68 0.93
N ASP A 108 -14.19 7.59 1.55
CA ASP A 108 -12.77 7.36 1.88
C ASP A 108 -12.09 6.57 0.75
N PHE A 109 -11.29 7.27 -0.05
CA PHE A 109 -10.50 6.70 -1.15
C PHE A 109 -9.09 6.41 -0.67
N ARG A 110 -8.84 5.17 -0.31
CA ARG A 110 -7.52 4.73 0.14
C ARG A 110 -6.52 4.51 -0.99
N ASP A 111 -7.02 4.32 -2.21
CA ASP A 111 -6.26 4.22 -3.46
C ASP A 111 -7.00 4.98 -4.57
N PRO A 112 -6.29 5.47 -5.61
CA PRO A 112 -6.92 6.01 -6.81
C PRO A 112 -7.83 4.97 -7.47
N TRP A 113 -8.89 5.43 -8.12
CA TRP A 113 -9.79 4.54 -8.87
C TRP A 113 -9.43 4.48 -10.34
N SER A 114 -9.77 5.52 -11.11
CA SER A 114 -9.51 5.52 -12.55
C SER A 114 -8.05 5.81 -12.89
N GLN A 115 -7.36 6.57 -12.06
CA GLN A 115 -5.94 6.94 -12.18
C GLN A 115 -5.00 5.94 -11.46
N PHE A 116 -5.47 4.76 -11.13
CA PHE A 116 -4.64 3.79 -10.47
C PHE A 116 -3.73 3.07 -11.47
N PHE A 117 -2.42 3.14 -11.28
CA PHE A 117 -1.43 2.55 -12.20
C PHE A 117 -1.67 1.05 -12.46
N VAL A 118 -2.22 0.31 -11.50
CA VAL A 118 -2.61 -1.11 -11.66
C VAL A 118 -3.61 -1.31 -12.80
N ASN A 119 -4.42 -0.30 -13.15
CA ASN A 119 -5.36 -0.37 -14.25
C ASN A 119 -4.68 -0.45 -15.61
N TYR A 120 -3.43 0.01 -15.74
CA TYR A 120 -2.65 -0.13 -16.99
C TYR A 120 -2.19 -1.57 -17.22
N GLU A 121 -2.05 -2.35 -16.17
CA GLU A 121 -1.71 -3.77 -16.25
C GLU A 121 -2.92 -4.65 -16.63
N LEU A 122 -4.14 -4.10 -16.54
CA LEU A 122 -5.36 -4.82 -16.89
C LEU A 122 -5.68 -4.64 -18.38
N PRO A 123 -6.02 -5.72 -19.10
CA PRO A 123 -6.42 -5.67 -20.51
C PRO A 123 -7.83 -5.08 -20.66
N MET A 124 -7.98 -3.81 -20.26
CA MET A 124 -9.25 -3.09 -20.21
C MET A 124 -9.47 -2.30 -21.49
N MET A 125 -10.67 -2.41 -22.09
CA MET A 125 -11.06 -1.63 -23.27
C MET A 125 -11.17 -0.14 -22.93
N SER A 126 -10.84 0.73 -23.89
CA SER A 126 -10.88 2.20 -23.70
C SER A 126 -12.27 2.71 -23.28
N TYR A 127 -13.34 2.12 -23.81
CA TYR A 127 -14.70 2.42 -23.39
C TYR A 127 -14.92 2.15 -21.88
N ILE A 128 -14.42 1.02 -21.37
CA ILE A 128 -14.54 0.67 -19.95
C ILE A 128 -13.70 1.61 -19.08
N ARG A 129 -12.47 1.96 -19.50
CA ARG A 129 -11.64 2.98 -18.82
C ARG A 129 -12.39 4.30 -18.69
N ASN A 130 -12.99 4.79 -19.77
CA ASN A 130 -13.77 6.02 -19.77
C ASN A 130 -15.01 5.91 -18.87
N ARG A 131 -15.63 4.73 -18.81
CA ARG A 131 -16.77 4.47 -17.94
C ARG A 131 -16.36 4.51 -16.46
N HIS A 132 -15.18 3.97 -16.08
CA HIS A 132 -14.61 4.10 -14.74
C HIS A 132 -14.40 5.57 -14.38
N LYS A 133 -13.75 6.34 -15.24
CA LYS A 133 -13.49 7.77 -15.01
C LYS A 133 -14.79 8.56 -14.80
N ARG A 134 -15.79 8.36 -15.63
CA ARG A 134 -17.09 9.03 -15.50
C ARG A 134 -17.81 8.63 -14.19
N LEU A 135 -17.69 7.36 -13.79
CA LEU A 135 -18.33 6.89 -12.57
C LEU A 135 -17.62 7.43 -11.34
N GLU A 136 -16.30 7.44 -11.32
CA GLU A 136 -15.48 8.08 -10.28
C GLU A 136 -15.87 9.54 -10.11
N GLN A 137 -15.90 10.31 -11.19
CA GLN A 137 -16.33 11.72 -11.17
C GLN A 137 -17.72 11.91 -10.53
N ARG A 138 -18.71 11.09 -10.94
CA ARG A 138 -20.07 11.15 -10.36
C ARG A 138 -20.10 10.81 -8.88
N VAL A 139 -19.31 9.83 -8.45
CA VAL A 139 -19.22 9.39 -7.06
C VAL A 139 -18.57 10.49 -6.22
N VAL A 140 -17.43 11.01 -6.67
CA VAL A 140 -16.68 12.06 -5.98
C VAL A 140 -17.51 13.34 -5.88
N SER A 141 -18.17 13.78 -6.97
CA SER A 141 -19.00 15.00 -6.96
C SER A 141 -20.26 14.89 -6.09
N ALA A 142 -20.74 13.68 -5.81
CA ALA A 142 -21.96 13.47 -5.02
C ALA A 142 -21.70 13.28 -3.52
N ALA A 143 -20.46 13.04 -3.10
CA ALA A 143 -20.11 12.91 -1.70
C ALA A 143 -20.13 14.28 -0.99
N ASP A 144 -20.57 14.31 0.26
CA ASP A 144 -20.52 15.52 1.08
C ASP A 144 -19.09 15.81 1.54
N CYS A 145 -18.28 14.76 1.73
CA CYS A 145 -16.86 14.84 2.01
C CYS A 145 -16.10 13.71 1.30
N VAL A 146 -14.92 14.02 0.78
CA VAL A 146 -14.01 13.04 0.17
C VAL A 146 -12.69 13.04 0.94
N VAL A 147 -12.32 11.89 1.47
CA VAL A 147 -11.03 11.68 2.14
C VAL A 147 -10.14 10.81 1.27
N THR A 148 -8.87 11.15 1.20
CA THR A 148 -7.84 10.39 0.47
C THR A 148 -6.63 10.15 1.36
N THR A 149 -5.79 9.21 0.96
CA THR A 149 -4.55 8.88 1.70
C THR A 149 -3.33 9.64 1.23
N SER A 150 -3.47 10.51 0.21
CA SER A 150 -2.36 11.29 -0.32
C SER A 150 -2.79 12.69 -0.80
N PRO A 151 -1.94 13.72 -0.64
CA PRO A 151 -2.23 15.08 -1.07
C PRO A 151 -2.48 15.22 -2.57
N SER A 152 -1.71 14.52 -3.40
CA SER A 152 -1.87 14.58 -4.86
C SER A 152 -3.21 13.98 -5.31
N LEU A 153 -3.68 12.91 -4.66
CA LEU A 153 -5.01 12.35 -4.93
C LEU A 153 -6.12 13.28 -4.48
N SER A 154 -5.98 13.91 -3.30
CA SER A 154 -6.92 14.92 -2.83
C SER A 154 -6.98 16.11 -3.82
N THR A 155 -5.85 16.59 -4.29
CA THR A 155 -5.76 17.66 -5.29
C THR A 155 -6.45 17.26 -6.60
N TYR A 156 -6.27 16.03 -7.06
CA TYR A 156 -6.96 15.51 -8.24
C TYR A 156 -8.49 15.52 -8.03
N PHE A 157 -8.98 15.09 -6.86
CA PHE A 157 -10.41 15.09 -6.57
C PHE A 157 -11.01 16.46 -6.30
N LYS A 158 -10.21 17.45 -5.88
CA LYS A 158 -10.68 18.84 -5.71
C LYS A 158 -11.25 19.45 -6.99
N SER A 159 -10.85 18.96 -8.16
CA SER A 159 -11.44 19.38 -9.42
C SER A 159 -12.91 18.95 -9.59
N TYR A 160 -13.37 17.98 -8.79
CA TYR A 160 -14.74 17.46 -8.83
C TYR A 160 -15.52 17.71 -7.53
N ASN A 161 -14.81 17.85 -6.40
CA ASN A 161 -15.41 18.09 -5.10
C ASN A 161 -14.45 18.92 -4.23
N SER A 162 -14.80 20.18 -3.95
CA SER A 162 -13.97 21.10 -3.16
C SER A 162 -13.73 20.65 -1.71
N SER A 163 -14.57 19.75 -1.18
CA SER A 163 -14.40 19.17 0.17
C SER A 163 -13.40 18.00 0.21
N ALA A 164 -12.69 17.71 -0.90
CA ALA A 164 -11.69 16.65 -0.91
C ALA A 164 -10.46 17.06 -0.10
N ILE A 165 -10.10 16.23 0.87
CA ILE A 165 -8.94 16.42 1.75
C ILE A 165 -8.09 15.16 1.83
N SER A 166 -6.87 15.27 2.34
CA SER A 166 -6.04 14.10 2.63
C SER A 166 -5.90 13.88 4.13
N ILE A 167 -6.15 12.63 4.56
CA ILE A 167 -5.78 12.10 5.87
C ILE A 167 -4.85 10.92 5.59
N PHE A 168 -3.59 11.05 5.96
CA PHE A 168 -2.59 10.03 5.71
C PHE A 168 -2.96 8.69 6.38
N ASN A 169 -2.38 7.59 5.91
CA ASN A 169 -2.25 6.41 6.74
C ASN A 169 -1.21 6.63 7.84
N GLY A 170 -1.15 5.75 8.82
CA GLY A 170 -0.21 5.94 9.92
C GLY A 170 0.17 4.66 10.63
N TYR A 171 0.96 4.84 11.66
CA TYR A 171 1.40 3.80 12.60
C TYR A 171 0.74 4.00 13.97
N GLU A 172 0.71 2.94 14.78
CA GLU A 172 0.11 2.98 16.13
C GLU A 172 1.07 3.59 17.16
N LYS A 173 2.31 3.14 17.13
CA LYS A 173 3.38 3.57 18.03
C LYS A 173 4.75 3.40 17.39
N PRO A 174 5.78 4.10 17.88
CA PRO A 174 7.16 3.82 17.51
C PRO A 174 7.53 2.37 17.79
N LEU A 175 8.37 1.81 16.93
CA LEU A 175 8.92 0.47 17.09
C LEU A 175 10.32 0.57 17.68
N GLU A 176 10.63 -0.33 18.60
CA GLU A 176 11.92 -0.39 19.29
C GLU A 176 12.58 -1.74 19.05
N GLY A 177 13.91 -1.74 18.97
CA GLY A 177 14.69 -2.95 18.81
C GLY A 177 16.19 -2.67 18.71
N ASN A 178 16.97 -3.62 19.19
CA ASN A 178 18.43 -3.57 19.06
C ASN A 178 18.83 -3.96 17.66
N LEU A 179 19.79 -3.28 17.07
CA LEU A 179 20.30 -3.59 15.75
C LEU A 179 20.89 -5.00 15.69
N TYR A 180 20.76 -5.63 14.53
CA TYR A 180 21.50 -6.83 14.21
C TYR A 180 23.01 -6.54 14.24
N GLN A 181 23.80 -7.56 14.57
CA GLN A 181 25.25 -7.44 14.57
C GLN A 181 25.81 -7.28 13.13
N ASP A 182 25.23 -8.02 12.18
CA ASP A 182 25.59 -7.91 10.77
C ASP A 182 24.90 -6.71 10.11
N PHE A 183 25.52 -6.10 9.11
CA PHE A 183 24.92 -5.05 8.30
C PHE A 183 23.68 -5.58 7.58
N THR A 184 22.51 -5.20 8.05
CA THR A 184 21.25 -5.80 7.63
C THR A 184 20.39 -4.81 6.83
N MET A 185 20.07 -5.21 5.60
CA MET A 185 19.01 -4.61 4.79
C MET A 185 17.77 -5.47 4.89
N THR A 186 16.58 -4.87 5.05
CA THR A 186 15.32 -5.61 5.15
C THR A 186 14.28 -5.10 4.18
N TYR A 187 13.63 -6.02 3.48
CA TYR A 187 12.40 -5.77 2.72
C TYR A 187 11.24 -6.54 3.36
N ALA A 188 10.15 -5.85 3.65
CA ALA A 188 8.93 -6.47 4.17
C ALA A 188 7.72 -6.22 3.26
N GLY A 189 7.10 -7.29 2.75
CA GLY A 189 5.87 -7.25 1.96
C GLY A 189 5.87 -8.15 0.73
N ALA A 190 4.74 -8.20 0.03
CA ALA A 190 4.65 -8.93 -1.23
C ALA A 190 5.45 -8.20 -2.32
N LEU A 191 6.28 -8.95 -3.03
CA LEU A 191 7.01 -8.43 -4.19
C LEU A 191 6.12 -8.56 -5.43
N LYS A 192 5.87 -7.45 -6.10
CA LYS A 192 5.10 -7.42 -7.34
C LYS A 192 6.03 -7.49 -8.56
N PHE A 193 5.50 -7.90 -9.69
CA PHE A 193 6.26 -8.12 -10.94
C PHE A 193 7.01 -6.87 -11.42
N ASN A 194 6.47 -5.69 -11.20
CA ASN A 194 7.04 -4.39 -11.59
C ASN A 194 7.91 -3.72 -10.50
N GLN A 195 8.29 -4.47 -9.48
CA GLN A 195 9.24 -4.05 -8.46
C GLN A 195 10.58 -4.74 -8.73
N HIS A 196 11.49 -4.03 -9.40
CA HIS A 196 12.73 -4.57 -9.96
C HIS A 196 13.79 -4.83 -8.88
N ILE A 197 13.57 -5.87 -8.06
CA ILE A 197 14.53 -6.28 -7.02
C ILE A 197 15.88 -6.71 -7.59
N ASP A 198 15.90 -7.15 -8.85
CA ASP A 198 17.14 -7.56 -9.55
C ASP A 198 18.13 -6.41 -9.66
N THR A 199 17.67 -5.16 -9.76
CA THR A 199 18.54 -3.97 -9.68
C THR A 199 19.27 -3.92 -8.34
N VAL A 200 18.57 -4.17 -7.23
CA VAL A 200 19.18 -4.21 -5.89
C VAL A 200 20.20 -5.35 -5.79
N PHE A 201 19.87 -6.53 -6.29
CA PHE A 201 20.82 -7.65 -6.32
C PHE A 201 22.09 -7.33 -7.12
N SER A 202 21.95 -6.66 -8.27
CA SER A 202 23.09 -6.27 -9.10
C SER A 202 24.02 -5.29 -8.37
N ILE A 203 23.44 -4.32 -7.65
CA ILE A 203 24.18 -3.35 -6.84
C ILE A 203 24.90 -4.05 -5.68
N LEU A 204 24.19 -4.89 -4.92
CA LEU A 204 24.77 -5.62 -3.80
C LEU A 204 25.90 -6.57 -4.26
N LYS A 205 25.77 -7.21 -5.42
CA LYS A 205 26.82 -8.01 -6.03
C LYS A 205 28.06 -7.16 -6.35
N THR A 206 27.86 -5.98 -6.94
CA THR A 206 28.96 -5.05 -7.26
C THR A 206 29.69 -4.59 -5.99
N LEU A 207 28.96 -4.19 -4.96
CA LEU A 207 29.55 -3.81 -3.67
C LEU A 207 30.31 -4.97 -3.02
N SER A 208 29.72 -6.16 -3.01
CA SER A 208 30.36 -7.38 -2.46
C SER A 208 31.64 -7.79 -3.21
N SER A 209 31.73 -7.52 -4.50
CA SER A 209 32.94 -7.79 -5.28
C SER A 209 34.06 -6.78 -5.02
N ARG A 210 33.73 -5.54 -4.66
CA ARG A 210 34.67 -4.46 -4.38
C ARG A 210 35.14 -4.43 -2.93
N ASP A 211 34.32 -4.88 -1.98
CA ASP A 211 34.60 -4.86 -0.54
C ASP A 211 34.27 -6.22 0.10
N GLN A 212 35.34 -6.94 0.48
CA GLN A 212 35.24 -8.25 1.14
C GLN A 212 34.60 -8.16 2.54
N ILE A 213 34.77 -7.04 3.25
CA ILE A 213 34.18 -6.83 4.58
C ILE A 213 32.67 -6.66 4.40
N PHE A 214 32.27 -5.84 3.43
CA PHE A 214 30.85 -5.70 3.05
C PHE A 214 30.23 -7.06 2.70
N ALA A 215 30.90 -7.84 1.86
CA ALA A 215 30.41 -9.17 1.45
C ALA A 215 30.20 -10.14 2.63
N ARG A 216 31.06 -10.09 3.65
CA ARG A 216 30.94 -10.94 4.84
C ARG A 216 29.84 -10.50 5.78
N GLN A 217 29.66 -9.19 5.95
CA GLN A 217 28.73 -8.61 6.92
C GLN A 217 27.34 -8.36 6.37
N LEU A 218 27.13 -8.27 5.06
CA LEU A 218 25.84 -8.05 4.45
C LEU A 218 24.87 -9.20 4.76
N ARG A 219 23.64 -8.83 5.24
CA ARG A 219 22.48 -9.71 5.31
C ARG A 219 21.29 -8.99 4.69
N PHE A 220 20.80 -9.47 3.57
CA PHE A 220 19.59 -8.95 2.95
C PHE A 220 18.42 -9.87 3.28
N ARG A 221 17.57 -9.46 4.19
CA ARG A 221 16.43 -10.21 4.72
C ARG A 221 15.16 -9.87 3.97
N LEU A 222 14.47 -10.89 3.46
CA LEU A 222 13.26 -10.74 2.67
C LEU A 222 12.08 -11.39 3.40
N TYR A 223 11.08 -10.57 3.76
CA TYR A 223 9.87 -11.02 4.43
C TYR A 223 8.65 -10.76 3.57
N GLY A 224 7.84 -11.79 3.31
CA GLY A 224 6.61 -11.67 2.55
C GLY A 224 6.37 -12.79 1.54
N ALA A 225 5.41 -12.59 0.66
CA ALA A 225 5.11 -13.52 -0.42
C ALA A 225 5.94 -13.21 -1.66
N PHE A 226 6.81 -14.13 -2.01
CA PHE A 226 7.71 -14.00 -3.16
C PHE A 226 7.42 -15.10 -4.18
N HIS A 227 7.35 -14.70 -5.45
CA HIS A 227 7.28 -15.63 -6.56
C HIS A 227 8.60 -15.54 -7.33
N ASN A 228 9.41 -16.61 -7.29
CA ASN A 228 10.65 -16.75 -8.06
C ASN A 228 11.69 -15.64 -7.79
N ILE A 229 12.08 -15.46 -6.53
CA ILE A 229 13.29 -14.70 -6.23
C ILE A 229 14.49 -15.63 -6.46
N ASN A 230 15.32 -15.26 -7.42
CA ASN A 230 16.58 -15.94 -7.74
C ASN A 230 17.73 -14.97 -7.55
N PRO A 231 18.28 -14.83 -6.33
CA PRO A 231 19.45 -14.02 -6.14
C PRO A 231 20.63 -14.61 -6.92
N PRO A 232 21.56 -13.78 -7.42
CA PRO A 232 22.79 -14.23 -8.02
C PRO A 232 23.54 -15.23 -7.12
N ALA A 233 24.25 -16.18 -7.71
CA ALA A 233 24.95 -17.23 -6.96
C ALA A 233 25.91 -16.64 -5.92
N GLU A 234 26.55 -15.51 -6.25
CA GLU A 234 27.48 -14.78 -5.41
C GLU A 234 26.84 -14.17 -4.14
N LEU A 235 25.51 -13.95 -4.17
CA LEU A 235 24.74 -13.40 -3.05
C LEU A 235 23.91 -14.46 -2.30
N LYS A 236 24.06 -15.74 -2.64
CA LYS A 236 23.23 -16.81 -2.09
C LYS A 236 23.28 -16.91 -0.57
N ASN A 237 24.40 -16.57 0.04
CA ASN A 237 24.58 -16.60 1.50
C ASN A 237 24.16 -15.29 2.19
N GLN A 238 24.07 -14.19 1.45
CA GLN A 238 23.70 -12.88 1.96
C GLN A 238 22.18 -12.61 1.88
N VAL A 239 21.51 -13.16 0.85
CA VAL A 239 20.07 -12.96 0.62
C VAL A 239 19.27 -14.08 1.29
N ILE A 240 18.48 -13.74 2.28
CA ILE A 240 17.78 -14.69 3.14
C ILE A 240 16.25 -14.49 3.02
N PRO A 241 15.55 -15.34 2.27
CA PRO A 241 14.09 -15.29 2.17
C PRO A 241 13.45 -16.01 3.37
N TYR A 242 12.73 -15.26 4.19
CA TYR A 242 12.01 -15.80 5.37
C TYR A 242 10.55 -16.14 5.08
N GLY A 243 10.01 -15.72 3.92
CA GLY A 243 8.61 -15.91 3.60
C GLY A 243 7.68 -14.98 4.39
N TYR A 244 6.38 -15.31 4.40
CA TYR A 244 5.37 -14.53 5.12
C TYR A 244 5.60 -14.62 6.64
N GLN A 245 5.51 -13.45 7.28
CA GLN A 245 5.53 -13.32 8.72
C GLN A 245 4.31 -12.50 9.19
N PRO A 246 3.75 -12.78 10.38
CA PRO A 246 2.71 -11.97 10.99
C PRO A 246 3.19 -10.53 11.23
N LYS A 247 2.22 -9.58 11.33
CA LYS A 247 2.52 -8.15 11.53
C LYS A 247 3.40 -7.91 12.76
N ASP A 248 3.05 -8.54 13.88
CA ASP A 248 3.77 -8.35 15.15
C ASP A 248 5.24 -8.77 15.05
N GLU A 249 5.53 -9.80 14.28
CA GLU A 249 6.91 -10.24 14.03
C GLU A 249 7.64 -9.27 13.12
N ILE A 250 6.98 -8.77 12.07
CA ILE A 250 7.54 -7.71 11.21
C ILE A 250 7.84 -6.45 12.02
N ASP A 251 6.93 -6.04 12.91
CA ASP A 251 7.11 -4.88 13.77
C ASP A 251 8.32 -5.03 14.74
N ARG A 252 8.68 -6.25 15.12
CA ARG A 252 9.90 -6.53 15.90
C ARG A 252 11.17 -6.50 15.06
N ILE A 253 11.09 -6.92 13.80
CA ILE A 253 12.23 -7.07 12.89
C ILE A 253 12.67 -5.72 12.31
N LEU A 254 11.73 -4.87 11.91
CA LEU A 254 12.03 -3.63 11.21
C LEU A 254 13.02 -2.73 11.96
N PRO A 255 12.85 -2.46 13.28
CA PRO A 255 13.76 -1.57 14.02
C PRO A 255 15.17 -2.17 14.23
N GLN A 256 15.36 -3.46 13.98
CA GLN A 256 16.66 -4.12 14.09
C GLN A 256 17.51 -3.99 12.82
N SER A 257 16.95 -3.48 11.74
CA SER A 257 17.61 -3.35 10.44
C SER A 257 18.42 -2.07 10.34
N HIS A 258 19.51 -2.08 9.56
CA HIS A 258 20.31 -0.89 9.26
C HIS A 258 19.69 -0.08 8.12
N ILE A 259 19.10 -0.78 7.14
CA ILE A 259 18.41 -0.19 5.99
C ILE A 259 17.06 -0.89 5.78
N LEU A 260 16.01 -0.13 5.53
CA LEU A 260 14.71 -0.63 5.12
C LEU A 260 14.49 -0.35 3.63
N LEU A 261 14.31 -1.40 2.83
CA LEU A 261 14.12 -1.27 1.39
C LEU A 261 12.65 -1.05 1.04
N LEU A 262 12.36 0.05 0.35
CA LEU A 262 11.04 0.39 -0.16
C LEU A 262 11.05 0.36 -1.69
N LEU A 263 10.41 -0.65 -2.27
CA LEU A 263 10.25 -0.77 -3.71
C LEU A 263 8.86 -0.29 -4.12
N GLY A 264 8.82 0.75 -4.91
CA GLY A 264 7.60 1.29 -5.52
C GLY A 264 7.48 0.94 -6.98
N ASN A 265 6.54 1.59 -7.64
CA ASN A 265 6.33 1.53 -9.07
C ASN A 265 6.78 2.86 -9.67
N ASP A 266 7.43 2.83 -10.81
CA ASP A 266 7.92 4.00 -11.56
C ASP A 266 6.90 4.55 -12.56
N GLN A 267 5.73 3.91 -12.69
CA GLN A 267 4.66 4.35 -13.57
C GLN A 267 4.16 5.76 -13.18
N PRO A 268 3.73 6.60 -14.14
CA PRO A 268 3.33 7.99 -13.88
C PRO A 268 2.32 8.16 -12.75
N ASP A 269 1.27 7.35 -12.73
CA ASP A 269 0.21 7.46 -11.72
C ASP A 269 0.61 6.89 -10.34
N SER A 270 1.81 6.33 -10.19
CA SER A 270 2.35 5.90 -8.90
C SER A 270 2.60 7.10 -7.96
N GLN A 271 2.71 8.31 -8.51
CA GLN A 271 2.84 9.55 -7.73
C GLN A 271 1.66 9.79 -6.77
N LEU A 272 0.48 9.25 -7.06
CA LEU A 272 -0.73 9.41 -6.25
C LEU A 272 -0.81 8.46 -5.05
N VAL A 273 0.13 7.52 -4.92
CA VAL A 273 0.04 6.42 -3.95
C VAL A 273 1.18 6.48 -2.95
N ILE A 274 0.82 6.46 -1.66
CA ILE A 274 1.77 6.27 -0.57
C ILE A 274 1.60 4.84 -0.05
N HIS A 275 2.64 4.03 -0.19
CA HIS A 275 2.59 2.64 0.26
C HIS A 275 2.50 2.55 1.79
N GLY A 276 1.59 1.73 2.31
CA GLY A 276 1.42 1.53 3.75
C GLY A 276 2.70 1.11 4.50
N LYS A 277 3.65 0.46 3.80
CA LYS A 277 4.97 0.10 4.35
C LYS A 277 5.78 1.32 4.81
N LEU A 278 5.63 2.48 4.15
CA LEU A 278 6.36 3.67 4.53
C LEU A 278 6.07 4.05 5.99
N TYR A 279 4.81 3.93 6.42
CA TYR A 279 4.43 4.25 7.81
C TYR A 279 5.03 3.27 8.83
N ALA A 280 5.10 1.98 8.49
CA ALA A 280 5.80 1.00 9.32
C ALA A 280 7.32 1.29 9.40
N TYR A 281 7.91 1.76 8.30
CA TYR A 281 9.31 2.14 8.24
C TYR A 281 9.59 3.44 9.02
N MET A 282 8.67 4.41 8.96
CA MET A 282 8.70 5.58 9.85
C MET A 282 8.69 5.19 11.32
N ALA A 283 7.79 4.26 11.69
CA ALA A 283 7.72 3.76 13.07
C ALA A 283 8.99 3.04 13.51
N ALA A 284 9.67 2.34 12.59
CA ALA A 284 10.92 1.64 12.86
C ALA A 284 12.13 2.57 13.00
N ARG A 285 12.04 3.83 12.52
CA ARG A 285 13.07 4.86 12.65
C ARG A 285 14.43 4.46 12.08
N ARG A 286 14.42 3.77 10.95
CA ARG A 286 15.64 3.32 10.25
C ARG A 286 15.71 3.94 8.86
N PRO A 287 16.94 4.17 8.34
CA PRO A 287 17.13 4.71 7.00
C PRO A 287 16.39 3.89 5.94
N VAL A 288 15.63 4.58 5.09
CA VAL A 288 14.86 3.98 4.01
C VAL A 288 15.60 4.15 2.70
N LEU A 289 15.91 3.05 2.02
CA LEU A 289 16.28 3.05 0.61
C LEU A 289 15.02 2.92 -0.23
N ALA A 290 14.58 4.00 -0.83
CA ALA A 290 13.35 4.02 -1.62
C ALA A 290 13.65 4.08 -3.13
N LEU A 291 13.27 3.03 -3.86
CA LEU A 291 13.29 3.01 -5.32
C LEU A 291 11.88 3.26 -5.83
N VAL A 292 11.58 4.51 -6.13
CA VAL A 292 10.22 5.01 -6.35
C VAL A 292 10.20 6.18 -7.33
N ASN A 293 8.99 6.59 -7.76
CA ASN A 293 8.82 7.81 -8.55
C ASN A 293 9.23 9.05 -7.71
N LYS A 294 10.22 9.81 -8.18
CA LYS A 294 10.77 10.99 -7.47
C LYS A 294 9.78 12.15 -7.29
N HIS A 295 8.77 12.23 -8.13
CA HIS A 295 7.76 13.30 -8.11
C HIS A 295 6.50 12.94 -7.31
N GLY A 296 6.45 11.73 -6.74
CA GLY A 296 5.31 11.25 -5.98
C GLY A 296 5.26 11.76 -4.54
N ASP A 297 4.08 11.70 -3.93
CA ASP A 297 3.88 12.09 -2.54
C ASP A 297 4.73 11.26 -1.56
N MET A 298 4.97 9.99 -1.88
CA MET A 298 5.85 9.13 -1.08
C MET A 298 7.29 9.66 -1.03
N SER A 299 7.82 10.11 -2.17
CA SER A 299 9.17 10.70 -2.26
C SER A 299 9.27 12.01 -1.49
N LYS A 300 8.24 12.87 -1.60
CA LYS A 300 8.16 14.13 -0.84
C LYS A 300 8.21 13.87 0.66
N LEU A 301 7.44 12.89 1.16
CA LEU A 301 7.46 12.52 2.58
C LEU A 301 8.84 12.03 3.03
N ILE A 302 9.49 11.16 2.25
CA ILE A 302 10.82 10.64 2.59
C ILE A 302 11.83 11.77 2.68
N GLN A 303 11.79 12.73 1.76
CA GLN A 303 12.71 13.88 1.74
C GLN A 303 12.40 14.88 2.86
N GLU A 304 11.13 15.26 3.03
CA GLU A 304 10.68 16.22 4.05
C GLU A 304 11.04 15.77 5.46
N TYR A 305 10.81 14.49 5.76
CA TYR A 305 11.10 13.92 7.09
C TYR A 305 12.48 13.30 7.20
N LYS A 306 13.35 13.46 6.18
CA LYS A 306 14.72 12.93 6.16
C LYS A 306 14.80 11.45 6.51
N LEU A 307 13.89 10.66 5.92
CA LEU A 307 13.78 9.23 6.25
C LEU A 307 14.84 8.37 5.55
N GLY A 308 15.55 8.89 4.54
CA GLY A 308 16.56 8.15 3.79
C GLY A 308 16.76 8.65 2.36
N GLY A 309 17.21 7.75 1.48
CA GLY A 309 17.49 8.05 0.07
C GLY A 309 16.32 7.70 -0.86
N VAL A 310 16.08 8.55 -1.86
CA VAL A 310 15.05 8.36 -2.90
C VAL A 310 15.70 8.31 -4.26
N PHE A 311 15.51 7.22 -4.97
CA PHE A 311 16.14 6.98 -6.26
C PHE A 311 15.16 6.38 -7.27
N LEU A 312 15.46 6.57 -8.56
CA LEU A 312 14.90 5.77 -9.65
C LEU A 312 15.68 4.45 -9.76
N TYR A 313 15.06 3.42 -10.31
CA TYR A 313 15.74 2.14 -10.56
C TYR A 313 16.93 2.24 -11.52
N THR A 314 17.04 3.32 -12.29
CA THR A 314 18.13 3.59 -13.25
C THR A 314 19.34 4.30 -12.63
N GLU A 315 19.22 4.84 -11.43
CA GLU A 315 20.27 5.60 -10.73
C GLU A 315 21.19 4.67 -9.94
N ILE A 316 21.82 3.75 -10.65
CA ILE A 316 22.60 2.64 -10.05
C ILE A 316 23.81 3.13 -9.26
N ASP A 317 24.53 4.12 -9.77
CA ASP A 317 25.74 4.65 -9.12
C ASP A 317 25.39 5.41 -7.84
N GLU A 318 24.33 6.19 -7.85
CA GLU A 318 23.84 6.94 -6.69
C GLU A 318 23.32 5.99 -5.60
N ILE A 319 22.58 4.95 -5.97
CA ILE A 319 22.12 3.91 -5.04
C ILE A 319 23.33 3.19 -4.44
N THR A 320 24.32 2.85 -5.27
CA THR A 320 25.53 2.17 -4.85
C THR A 320 26.30 3.01 -3.85
N ALA A 321 26.50 4.30 -4.14
CA ALA A 321 27.19 5.25 -3.26
C ALA A 321 26.42 5.43 -1.93
N TRP A 322 25.09 5.51 -1.98
CA TRP A 322 24.27 5.65 -0.78
C TRP A 322 24.35 4.40 0.12
N ILE A 323 24.26 3.19 -0.43
CA ILE A 323 24.42 1.95 0.36
C ILE A 323 25.83 1.86 0.96
N ALA A 324 26.86 2.22 0.19
CA ALA A 324 28.24 2.25 0.68
C ALA A 324 28.40 3.23 1.86
N SER A 325 27.82 4.44 1.77
CA SER A 325 27.82 5.40 2.87
C SER A 325 27.16 4.85 4.13
N GLN A 326 26.00 4.16 4.02
CA GLN A 326 25.34 3.53 5.16
C GLN A 326 26.18 2.40 5.77
N PHE A 327 27.00 1.73 4.95
CA PHE A 327 27.91 0.72 5.45
C PHE A 327 29.11 1.34 6.20
N GLU A 328 29.61 2.50 5.76
CA GLU A 328 30.64 3.24 6.50
C GLU A 328 30.12 3.70 7.87
N ASP A 329 28.87 4.24 7.92
CA ASP A 329 28.22 4.60 9.18
C ASP A 329 28.09 3.40 10.12
N TYR A 330 27.69 2.24 9.58
CA TYR A 330 27.64 0.98 10.33
C TYR A 330 29.00 0.59 10.91
N LYS A 331 30.10 0.63 10.12
CA LYS A 331 31.46 0.31 10.58
C LYS A 331 31.95 1.28 11.67
N ALA A 332 31.55 2.54 11.58
CA ALA A 332 31.86 3.58 12.55
C ALA A 332 30.99 3.52 13.83
N GLY A 333 29.98 2.63 13.87
CA GLY A 333 29.02 2.57 14.99
C GLY A 333 28.05 3.76 15.02
N ILE A 334 27.94 4.52 13.93
CA ILE A 334 27.06 5.69 13.80
C ILE A 334 25.69 5.24 13.29
N VAL A 335 24.91 4.59 14.12
CA VAL A 335 23.59 4.05 13.73
C VAL A 335 22.51 4.52 14.71
N ALA A 336 22.38 5.83 14.86
CA ALA A 336 21.31 6.41 15.67
C ALA A 336 19.93 6.21 15.00
N PRO A 337 18.87 5.96 15.78
CA PRO A 337 17.51 5.96 15.22
C PRO A 337 17.17 7.35 14.66
N LEU A 338 16.48 7.39 13.52
CA LEU A 338 15.99 8.64 12.94
C LEU A 338 15.04 9.37 13.90
N ALA A 339 14.96 10.69 13.76
CA ALA A 339 13.96 11.47 14.46
C ALA A 339 12.54 10.94 14.11
N MET A 340 11.65 10.94 15.10
CA MET A 340 10.25 10.63 14.82
C MET A 340 9.65 11.70 13.93
N PRO A 341 8.93 11.33 12.87
CA PRO A 341 8.03 12.25 12.21
C PRO A 341 7.03 12.81 13.23
N ASN A 342 6.46 13.97 12.95
CA ASN A 342 5.49 14.58 13.84
C ASN A 342 4.27 13.66 14.07
N GLN A 343 3.41 14.01 15.04
CA GLN A 343 2.23 13.20 15.40
C GLN A 343 1.21 13.02 14.27
N SER A 344 1.31 13.76 13.15
CA SER A 344 0.40 13.69 12.01
C SER A 344 0.27 12.28 11.41
N PHE A 345 1.24 11.41 11.64
CA PHE A 345 1.22 10.01 11.19
C PHE A 345 0.82 9.01 12.27
N SER A 346 0.35 9.46 13.44
CA SER A 346 -0.24 8.54 14.42
C SER A 346 -1.68 8.22 14.03
N ARG A 347 -2.10 6.97 14.22
CA ARG A 347 -3.50 6.57 13.96
C ARG A 347 -4.49 7.29 14.85
N GLU A 348 -4.08 7.67 16.05
CA GLU A 348 -4.86 8.47 16.99
C GLU A 348 -5.18 9.84 16.38
N LYS A 349 -4.16 10.55 15.90
CA LYS A 349 -4.36 11.85 15.25
C LYS A 349 -5.24 11.77 14.01
N GLN A 350 -5.09 10.72 13.22
CA GLN A 350 -5.94 10.51 12.03
C GLN A 350 -7.40 10.24 12.40
N ALA A 351 -7.65 9.52 13.49
CA ALA A 351 -8.98 9.30 14.00
C ALA A 351 -9.61 10.61 14.52
N GLU A 352 -8.83 11.47 15.19
CA GLU A 352 -9.25 12.81 15.59
C GLU A 352 -9.61 13.67 14.38
N ASP A 353 -8.72 13.73 13.37
CA ASP A 353 -8.95 14.51 12.14
C ASP A 353 -10.20 14.03 11.40
N LEU A 354 -10.43 12.72 11.32
CA LEU A 354 -11.64 12.16 10.77
C LEU A 354 -12.89 12.53 11.62
N HIS A 355 -12.78 12.47 12.94
CA HIS A 355 -13.85 12.84 13.86
C HIS A 355 -14.28 14.31 13.70
N LEU A 356 -13.31 15.21 13.53
CA LEU A 356 -13.59 16.64 13.30
C LEU A 356 -14.38 16.89 12.01
N LEU A 357 -14.25 16.03 10.99
CA LEU A 357 -15.03 16.13 9.75
C LEU A 357 -16.47 15.68 9.89
N LEU A 358 -16.76 14.89 10.92
CA LEU A 358 -18.09 14.30 11.14
C LEU A 358 -18.97 15.14 12.08
N ASN A 359 -18.42 16.16 12.68
CA ASN A 359 -19.13 17.13 13.54
C ASN A 359 -19.51 18.38 12.74
#